data_5162ead52046873514f04ce787ed1be4
#
_entry.id   5162ead52046873514f04ce787ed1be4
#
_cell.length_a   1.000
_cell.length_b   1.000
_cell.length_c   1.000
_cell.angle_alpha   90.00
_cell.angle_beta   90.00
_cell.angle_gamma   90.00
#
_symmetry.space_group_name_H-M   'P 1'
#
loop_
_entity.id
_entity.type
_entity.pdbx_description
1 polymer ?
#
loop_
_entity_poly.entity_id
_entity_poly.type
_entity_poly.pdbx_seq_one_letter_code
_entity_poly.pdbx_strand_id
1 'polypeptide(L)'
;MNNKYLREEIIRESGVNPKKCMKCGKCSATCPAYDEMEYHPHQFVSMVENGDIEPLLNSEALYKCLSCFACIERCPRGVEPAKLVEAVRLAAIRKQGGNRMTANDVPELLTEDIPQQLLVSAFRKYSK
;
A
#
# COMPACT_ATOMS: atom_id res chain seq x y z
N MET A 1 5.05 -15.73 3.34
CA MET A 1 5.76 -14.48 3.62
C MET A 1 5.87 -14.25 5.13
N ASN A 2 7.02 -13.81 5.58
CA ASN A 2 7.21 -13.48 6.98
C ASN A 2 6.59 -12.10 7.26
N ASN A 3 5.54 -12.04 8.07
CA ASN A 3 4.84 -10.80 8.43
C ASN A 3 5.78 -9.72 9.01
N LYS A 4 6.84 -10.15 9.67
CA LYS A 4 7.85 -9.24 10.22
C LYS A 4 8.61 -8.49 9.12
N TYR A 5 9.03 -9.20 8.08
CA TYR A 5 9.73 -8.61 6.94
C TYR A 5 8.85 -7.60 6.19
N LEU A 6 7.61 -8.00 5.93
CA LEU A 6 6.64 -7.16 5.24
C LEU A 6 6.33 -5.89 6.05
N ARG A 7 6.21 -6.01 7.37
CA ARG A 7 6.02 -4.88 8.28
C ARG A 7 7.19 -3.88 8.19
N GLU A 8 8.42 -4.38 8.27
CA GLU A 8 9.62 -3.54 8.20
C GLU A 8 9.73 -2.83 6.84
N GLU A 9 9.37 -3.52 5.77
CA GLU A 9 9.37 -2.95 4.43
C GLU A 9 8.33 -1.83 4.29
N ILE A 10 7.11 -2.04 4.76
CA ILE A 10 6.04 -1.04 4.74
C ILE A 10 6.45 0.20 5.55
N ILE A 11 7.01 0.01 6.74
CA ILE A 11 7.49 1.11 7.59
C ILE A 11 8.61 1.88 6.89
N ARG A 12 9.55 1.20 6.27
CA ARG A 12 10.65 1.82 5.55
C ARG A 12 10.17 2.63 4.34
N GLU A 13 9.29 2.06 3.54
CA GLU A 13 8.80 2.71 2.32
C GLU A 13 7.89 3.90 2.62
N SER A 14 7.07 3.80 3.66
CA SER A 14 6.20 4.90 4.08
C SER A 14 6.95 6.04 4.74
N GLY A 15 8.09 5.76 5.37
CA GLY A 15 8.81 6.73 6.18
C GLY A 15 8.07 7.10 7.48
N VAL A 16 7.05 6.33 7.85
CA VAL A 16 6.21 6.58 9.03
C VAL A 16 6.75 5.81 10.23
N ASN A 17 6.73 6.47 11.40
CA ASN A 17 7.01 5.78 12.66
C ASN A 17 5.70 5.51 13.42
N PRO A 18 5.14 4.31 13.33
CA PRO A 18 3.85 3.99 13.95
C PRO A 18 3.89 4.03 15.49
N LYS A 19 5.07 3.94 16.08
CA LYS A 19 5.25 4.01 17.54
C LYS A 19 4.92 5.37 18.13
N LYS A 20 4.93 6.42 17.32
CA LYS A 20 4.54 7.76 17.76
C LYS A 20 3.05 7.91 18.00
N CYS A 21 2.23 6.99 17.49
CA CYS A 21 0.77 7.04 17.63
C CYS A 21 0.35 6.88 19.09
N MET A 22 -0.39 7.86 19.60
CA MET A 22 -0.96 7.80 20.95
C MET A 22 -2.40 7.27 20.99
N LYS A 23 -2.88 6.75 19.87
CA LYS A 23 -4.21 6.11 19.74
C LYS A 23 -5.38 7.02 20.12
N CYS A 24 -5.27 8.33 19.86
CA CYS A 24 -6.31 9.30 20.19
C CYS A 24 -7.53 9.28 19.24
N GLY A 25 -7.41 8.66 18.07
CA GLY A 25 -8.50 8.52 17.10
C GLY A 25 -8.87 9.78 16.29
N LYS A 26 -8.14 10.88 16.44
CA LYS A 26 -8.44 12.13 15.72
C LYS A 26 -8.35 11.97 14.20
N CYS A 27 -7.42 11.17 13.70
CA CYS A 27 -7.27 10.88 12.29
C CYS A 27 -8.51 10.18 11.71
N SER A 28 -9.10 9.25 12.46
CA SER A 28 -10.32 8.55 12.05
C SER A 28 -11.55 9.45 12.15
N ALA A 29 -11.63 10.29 13.18
CA ALA A 29 -12.74 11.22 13.36
C ALA A 29 -12.86 12.25 12.23
N THR A 30 -11.75 12.61 11.58
CA THR A 30 -11.73 13.55 10.46
C THR A 30 -11.81 12.88 9.08
N CYS A 31 -11.78 11.55 9.01
CA CYS A 31 -11.77 10.81 7.76
C CYS A 31 -13.12 10.91 7.04
N PRO A 32 -13.16 11.45 5.80
CA PRO A 32 -14.42 11.54 5.05
C PRO A 32 -14.99 10.19 4.60
N ALA A 33 -14.15 9.16 4.54
CA ALA A 33 -14.56 7.80 4.19
C ALA A 33 -14.78 6.89 5.40
N TYR A 34 -14.88 7.46 6.60
CA TYR A 34 -14.98 6.71 7.86
C TYR A 34 -16.05 5.62 7.83
N ASP A 35 -17.26 5.96 7.39
CA ASP A 35 -18.40 5.03 7.39
C ASP A 35 -18.24 3.87 6.38
N GLU A 36 -17.43 4.05 5.36
CA GLU A 36 -17.22 3.05 4.31
C GLU A 36 -15.98 2.18 4.53
N MET A 37 -15.09 2.57 5.44
CA MET A 37 -13.87 1.86 5.72
C MET A 37 -14.08 0.77 6.78
N GLU A 38 -13.68 -0.44 6.44
CA GLU A 38 -13.62 -1.58 7.37
C GLU A 38 -12.60 -1.35 8.48
N TYR A 39 -11.43 -0.84 8.12
CA TYR A 39 -10.39 -0.42 9.05
C TYR A 39 -10.15 1.08 8.92
N HIS A 40 -10.18 1.79 10.04
CA HIS A 40 -9.98 3.24 10.08
C HIS A 40 -8.49 3.62 10.16
N PRO A 41 -8.10 4.86 9.85
CA PRO A 41 -6.70 5.27 9.84
C PRO A 41 -5.91 4.92 11.10
N HIS A 42 -6.48 5.12 12.29
CA HIS A 42 -5.80 4.76 13.54
C HIS A 42 -5.60 3.25 13.69
N GLN A 43 -6.52 2.45 13.16
CA GLN A 43 -6.40 0.99 13.15
C GLN A 43 -5.29 0.51 12.21
N PHE A 44 -5.13 1.15 11.06
CA PHE A 44 -4.00 0.88 10.17
C PHE A 44 -2.66 1.05 10.88
N VAL A 45 -2.50 2.16 11.59
CA VAL A 45 -1.27 2.43 12.34
C VAL A 45 -1.02 1.36 13.42
N SER A 46 -2.06 1.03 14.18
CA SER A 46 -1.97 0.02 15.24
C SER A 46 -1.66 -1.39 14.69
N MET A 47 -2.34 -1.78 13.62
CA MET A 47 -2.16 -3.11 13.01
C MET A 47 -0.78 -3.25 12.37
N VAL A 48 -0.28 -2.22 11.70
CA VAL A 48 1.08 -2.24 11.15
C VAL A 48 2.12 -2.30 12.26
N GLU A 49 1.93 -1.57 13.34
CA GLU A 49 2.81 -1.62 14.50
C GLU A 49 2.88 -3.03 15.10
N ASN A 50 1.74 -3.70 15.21
CA ASN A 50 1.65 -5.06 15.75
C ASN A 50 2.10 -6.14 14.76
N GLY A 51 2.19 -5.83 13.48
CA GLY A 51 2.53 -6.79 12.43
C GLY A 51 1.35 -7.53 11.82
N ASP A 52 0.11 -7.12 12.13
CA ASP A 52 -1.12 -7.69 11.59
C ASP A 52 -1.44 -7.09 10.21
N ILE A 53 -0.59 -7.40 9.23
CA ILE A 53 -0.66 -6.77 7.90
C ILE A 53 -1.57 -7.54 6.95
N GLU A 54 -1.64 -8.85 7.10
CA GLU A 54 -2.42 -9.69 6.19
C GLU A 54 -3.90 -9.31 6.11
N PRO A 55 -4.62 -9.05 7.22
CA PRO A 55 -5.98 -8.54 7.15
C PRO A 55 -6.10 -7.21 6.40
N LEU A 56 -5.11 -6.33 6.54
CA LEU A 56 -5.08 -5.05 5.84
C LEU A 56 -4.90 -5.22 4.32
N LEU A 57 -4.04 -6.15 3.89
CA LEU A 57 -3.80 -6.43 2.47
C LEU A 57 -5.06 -6.93 1.77
N ASN A 58 -5.92 -7.65 2.48
CA ASN A 58 -7.16 -8.21 1.96
C ASN A 58 -8.37 -7.30 2.17
N SER A 59 -8.19 -6.15 2.84
CA SER A 59 -9.27 -5.22 3.15
C SER A 59 -9.59 -4.29 1.98
N GLU A 60 -10.88 -4.03 1.77
CA GLU A 60 -11.36 -3.01 0.84
C GLU A 60 -11.07 -1.58 1.33
N ALA A 61 -10.77 -1.41 2.61
CA ALA A 61 -10.44 -0.10 3.18
C ALA A 61 -9.26 0.57 2.48
N LEU A 62 -8.32 -0.21 1.94
CA LEU A 62 -7.21 0.30 1.13
C LEU A 62 -7.66 1.15 -0.06
N TYR A 63 -8.79 0.77 -0.67
CA TYR A 63 -9.33 1.41 -1.87
C TYR A 63 -10.37 2.49 -1.54
N LYS A 64 -10.83 2.55 -0.30
CA LYS A 64 -11.77 3.55 0.18
C LYS A 64 -11.08 4.84 0.63
N CYS A 65 -9.81 4.77 0.98
CA CYS A 65 -9.01 5.94 1.33
C CYS A 65 -8.88 6.89 0.14
N LEU A 66 -9.35 8.13 0.31
CA LEU A 66 -9.35 9.15 -0.73
C LEU A 66 -8.01 9.88 -0.90
N SER A 67 -7.02 9.57 -0.07
CA SER A 67 -5.73 10.27 -0.04
C SER A 67 -5.86 11.79 0.13
N CYS A 68 -6.83 12.23 0.93
CA CYS A 68 -7.09 13.64 1.17
C CYS A 68 -6.14 14.29 2.18
N PHE A 69 -5.33 13.49 2.90
CA PHE A 69 -4.37 13.89 3.93
C PHE A 69 -4.96 14.60 5.15
N ALA A 70 -6.27 14.60 5.33
CA ALA A 70 -6.91 15.17 6.51
C ALA A 70 -6.41 14.52 7.83
N CYS A 71 -6.17 13.22 7.81
CA CYS A 71 -5.62 12.49 8.94
C CYS A 71 -4.18 12.94 9.30
N ILE A 72 -3.39 13.36 8.32
CA ILE A 72 -2.04 13.87 8.54
C ILE A 72 -2.11 15.22 9.27
N GLU A 73 -2.99 16.11 8.81
CA GLU A 73 -3.18 17.43 9.40
C GLU A 73 -3.70 17.38 10.84
N ARG A 74 -4.53 16.38 11.14
CA ARG A 74 -5.15 16.24 12.46
C ARG A 74 -4.29 15.48 13.47
N CYS A 75 -3.25 14.78 13.03
CA CYS A 75 -2.42 14.00 13.94
C CYS A 75 -1.49 14.90 14.78
N PRO A 76 -1.68 14.97 16.11
CA PRO A 76 -0.84 15.83 16.96
C PRO A 76 0.58 15.28 17.12
N ARG A 77 0.80 14.02 16.77
CA ARG A 77 2.11 13.36 16.89
C ARG A 77 2.86 13.26 15.56
N GLY A 78 2.27 13.73 14.47
CA GLY A 78 2.90 13.69 13.15
C GLY A 78 3.14 12.29 12.61
N VAL A 79 2.24 11.37 12.87
CA VAL A 79 2.36 9.96 12.44
C VAL A 79 2.16 9.77 10.93
N GLU A 80 1.39 10.65 10.29
CA GLU A 80 1.08 10.60 8.86
C GLU A 80 0.38 9.30 8.42
N PRO A 81 -0.82 8.97 8.96
CA PRO A 81 -1.50 7.70 8.66
C PRO A 81 -1.80 7.46 7.18
N ALA A 82 -2.06 8.51 6.40
CA ALA A 82 -2.33 8.39 4.97
C ALA A 82 -1.16 7.78 4.20
N LYS A 83 0.06 8.13 4.55
CA LYS A 83 1.27 7.55 3.94
C LYS A 83 1.39 6.06 4.25
N LEU A 84 1.00 5.66 5.45
CA LEU A 84 1.01 4.26 5.85
C LEU A 84 -0.03 3.45 5.08
N VAL A 85 -1.24 3.99 4.92
CA VAL A 85 -2.29 3.38 4.09
C VAL A 85 -1.83 3.21 2.65
N GLU A 86 -1.17 4.22 2.09
CA GLU A 86 -0.62 4.17 0.74
C GLU A 86 0.46 3.08 0.60
N ALA A 87 1.37 2.96 1.57
CA ALA A 87 2.40 1.93 1.56
C ALA A 87 1.81 0.52 1.62
N VAL A 88 0.77 0.29 2.43
CA VAL A 88 0.06 -0.98 2.49
C VAL A 88 -0.66 -1.27 1.16
N ARG A 89 -1.26 -0.26 0.55
CA ARG A 89 -1.90 -0.38 -0.76
C ARG A 89 -0.89 -0.79 -1.84
N LEU A 90 0.29 -0.17 -1.87
CA LEU A 90 1.37 -0.54 -2.78
C LEU A 90 1.84 -1.97 -2.58
N ALA A 91 1.97 -2.40 -1.33
CA ALA A 91 2.34 -3.78 -1.01
C ALA A 91 1.28 -4.80 -1.48
N ALA A 92 0.00 -4.43 -1.45
CA ALA A 92 -1.09 -5.28 -1.94
C ALA A 92 -1.12 -5.38 -3.48
N ILE A 93 -0.90 -4.26 -4.16
CA ILE A 93 -0.99 -4.17 -5.63
C ILE A 93 0.31 -4.62 -6.29
N ARG A 94 1.45 -4.18 -5.77
CA ARG A 94 2.77 -4.45 -6.34
C ARG A 94 3.53 -5.46 -5.49
N LYS A 95 3.18 -6.72 -5.63
CA LYS A 95 3.93 -7.80 -4.99
C LYS A 95 5.35 -7.82 -5.55
N GLN A 96 6.34 -7.90 -4.66
CA GLN A 96 7.73 -8.03 -5.08
C GLN A 96 7.90 -9.24 -6.02
N GLY A 97 8.52 -9.01 -7.16
CA GLY A 97 8.72 -10.01 -8.20
C GLY A 97 7.53 -10.25 -9.11
N GLY A 98 6.33 -9.75 -8.77
CA GLY A 98 5.14 -9.88 -9.61
C GLY A 98 5.17 -9.03 -10.88
N ASN A 99 6.02 -8.01 -10.92
CA ASN A 99 6.18 -7.11 -12.06
C ASN A 99 7.49 -7.39 -12.84
N ARG A 100 7.96 -8.62 -12.83
CA ARG A 100 9.12 -9.03 -13.61
C ARG A 100 8.65 -9.73 -14.89
N MET A 101 9.27 -9.33 -15.99
CA MET A 101 9.07 -9.96 -17.29
C MET A 101 10.39 -10.60 -17.73
N THR A 102 10.34 -11.89 -18.04
CA THR A 102 11.47 -12.62 -18.61
C THR A 102 11.26 -12.83 -20.11
N ALA A 103 12.33 -13.12 -20.84
CA ALA A 103 12.23 -13.41 -22.27
C ALA A 103 11.31 -14.61 -22.57
N ASN A 104 11.19 -15.54 -21.65
CA ASN A 104 10.33 -16.71 -21.80
C ASN A 104 8.82 -16.38 -21.68
N ASP A 105 8.48 -15.27 -21.05
CA ASP A 105 7.08 -14.83 -20.88
C ASP A 105 6.55 -14.13 -22.13
N VAL A 106 7.43 -13.64 -23.01
CA VAL A 106 7.07 -12.86 -24.19
C VAL A 106 6.21 -13.65 -25.18
N PRO A 107 6.50 -14.94 -25.51
CA PRO A 107 5.67 -15.70 -26.45
C PRO A 107 4.21 -15.83 -26.04
N GLU A 108 3.92 -15.94 -24.74
CA GLU A 108 2.55 -16.06 -24.21
C GLU A 108 1.78 -14.75 -24.32
N LEU A 109 2.48 -13.62 -24.32
CA LEU A 109 1.90 -12.29 -24.42
C LEU A 109 1.69 -11.83 -25.85
N LEU A 110 2.26 -12.54 -26.84
CA LEU A 110 2.12 -12.20 -28.24
C LEU A 110 0.73 -12.53 -28.77
N THR A 111 -0.02 -11.52 -29.11
CA THR A 111 -1.27 -11.61 -29.86
C THR A 111 -1.16 -10.77 -31.14
N GLU A 112 -1.95 -11.07 -32.15
CA GLU A 112 -1.92 -10.34 -33.43
C GLU A 112 -2.24 -8.85 -33.28
N ASP A 113 -2.97 -8.49 -32.21
CA ASP A 113 -3.42 -7.12 -31.97
C ASP A 113 -2.44 -6.28 -31.14
N ILE A 114 -1.40 -6.89 -30.58
CA ILE A 114 -0.46 -6.16 -29.71
C ILE A 114 0.62 -5.47 -30.55
N PRO A 115 0.76 -4.13 -30.45
CA PRO A 115 1.84 -3.42 -31.09
C PRO A 115 3.21 -3.87 -30.58
N GLN A 116 4.15 -4.10 -31.48
CA GLN A 116 5.51 -4.52 -31.15
C GLN A 116 6.20 -3.55 -30.17
N GLN A 117 5.96 -2.25 -30.34
CA GLN A 117 6.52 -1.22 -29.46
C GLN A 117 6.05 -1.36 -28.01
N LEU A 118 4.83 -1.82 -27.78
CA LEU A 118 4.31 -2.05 -26.44
C LEU A 118 5.12 -3.12 -25.71
N LEU A 119 5.42 -4.23 -26.39
CA LEU A 119 6.24 -5.32 -25.83
C LEU A 119 7.68 -4.88 -25.54
N VAL A 120 8.29 -4.13 -26.45
CA VAL A 120 9.65 -3.61 -26.26
C VAL A 120 9.71 -2.68 -25.04
N SER A 121 8.74 -1.79 -24.91
CA SER A 121 8.67 -0.85 -23.78
C SER A 121 8.42 -1.57 -22.45
N ALA A 122 7.52 -2.54 -22.43
CA ALA A 122 7.23 -3.35 -21.24
C ALA A 122 8.44 -4.17 -20.82
N PHE A 123 9.10 -4.83 -21.76
CA PHE A 123 10.30 -5.63 -21.49
C PHE A 123 11.42 -4.77 -20.92
N ARG A 124 11.66 -3.59 -21.49
CA ARG A 124 12.66 -2.65 -20.99
C ARG A 124 12.39 -2.22 -19.55
N LYS A 125 11.12 -2.00 -19.22
CA LYS A 125 10.70 -1.55 -17.88
C LYS A 125 10.78 -2.66 -16.83
N TYR A 126 10.38 -3.87 -17.18
CA TYR A 126 10.15 -4.97 -16.23
C TYR A 126 11.17 -6.10 -16.26
N SER A 127 12.16 -6.04 -17.14
CA SER A 127 13.19 -7.09 -17.29
C SER A 127 14.33 -7.00 -16.27
N LYS A 128 14.30 -6.01 -15.40
CA LYS A 128 15.38 -5.79 -14.40
C LYS A 128 15.34 -6.76 -13.27
#